data_09044687e3df2c050e345b1bf9f22eaf
#
_entry.id   09044687e3df2c050e345b1bf9f22eaf
#
_cell.length_a   1.000
_cell.length_b   1.000
_cell.length_c   1.000
_cell.angle_alpha   90.00
_cell.angle_beta   90.00
_cell.angle_gamma   90.00
#
_symmetry.space_group_name_H-M   'P 1'
#
loop_
_entity.id
_entity.type
_entity.pdbx_description
1 polymer ?
#
loop_
_entity_poly.entity_id
_entity_poly.type
_entity_poly.pdbx_seq_one_letter_code
_entity_poly.pdbx_strand_id
1 'polypeptide(L)'
;MTLGAGAVTGAGAFWKDAAKATEVTIEAGNLDVNEVSTQSAVRDVSADGVRGGTIVDLTKDKIVPGDTWAKDIALDVALDGKNMVAEFGIDPGAKGAGDLVADSQGVKFATEIYKADEKGAPTGDALATGDLASTKLKLTPKDVSADTDGKADYVLRVKAAFDKDTPDQVRVKATAKLADISGQLIQIREAK
;
A
#
# COMPACT_ATOMS: atom_id res chain seq x y z
N MET A 1 -58.26 50.15 56.39
CA MET A 1 -58.46 49.14 55.34
C MET A 1 -57.30 49.22 54.37
N THR A 2 -56.37 48.31 54.41
CA THR A 2 -55.28 48.17 53.43
C THR A 2 -55.11 46.72 53.19
N LEU A 3 -55.47 46.30 51.98
CA LEU A 3 -55.25 44.94 51.53
C LEU A 3 -53.75 44.77 51.25
N GLY A 4 -53.09 43.86 51.94
CA GLY A 4 -51.75 43.39 51.63
C GLY A 4 -51.79 42.35 50.55
N ALA A 5 -51.21 42.69 49.39
CA ALA A 5 -50.96 41.72 48.33
C ALA A 5 -49.79 40.91 48.72
N GLY A 6 -50.00 39.62 49.06
CA GLY A 6 -48.95 38.68 49.27
C GLY A 6 -48.36 38.24 47.92
N ALA A 7 -47.11 38.61 47.66
CA ALA A 7 -46.34 38.09 46.52
C ALA A 7 -45.89 36.70 46.89
N VAL A 8 -46.45 35.66 46.27
CA VAL A 8 -45.96 34.31 46.30
C VAL A 8 -44.76 34.27 45.33
N THR A 9 -43.56 34.47 45.87
CA THR A 9 -42.33 34.17 45.17
C THR A 9 -42.19 32.67 45.14
N GLY A 10 -42.64 32.04 44.04
CA GLY A 10 -42.34 30.66 43.77
C GLY A 10 -40.84 30.50 43.56
N ALA A 11 -40.14 30.07 44.57
CA ALA A 11 -38.79 29.60 44.43
C ALA A 11 -38.81 28.30 43.62
N GLY A 12 -38.77 28.44 42.30
CA GLY A 12 -38.48 27.32 41.42
C GLY A 12 -37.09 26.82 41.77
N ALA A 13 -37.03 25.70 42.45
CA ALA A 13 -35.80 25.01 42.65
C ALA A 13 -35.29 24.56 41.24
N PHE A 14 -34.44 25.40 40.65
CA PHE A 14 -33.68 24.97 39.48
C PHE A 14 -32.67 23.96 39.94
N TRP A 15 -32.94 22.69 39.68
CA TRP A 15 -31.96 21.63 39.81
C TRP A 15 -30.87 21.88 38.77
N LYS A 16 -29.82 22.60 39.14
CA LYS A 16 -28.56 22.61 38.42
C LYS A 16 -27.74 21.43 38.92
N ASP A 17 -28.00 20.29 38.41
CA ASP A 17 -27.03 19.20 38.46
C ASP A 17 -26.07 19.41 37.29
N ALA A 18 -24.97 20.10 37.55
CA ALA A 18 -23.87 20.20 36.66
C ALA A 18 -23.02 18.95 36.91
N ALA A 19 -23.37 17.85 36.27
CA ALA A 19 -22.41 16.77 36.07
C ALA A 19 -21.21 17.43 35.37
N LYS A 20 -20.06 17.46 36.06
CA LYS A 20 -18.80 17.79 35.40
C LYS A 20 -18.60 16.71 34.33
N ALA A 21 -18.87 17.06 33.07
CA ALA A 21 -18.43 16.24 31.98
C ALA A 21 -16.92 16.11 32.12
N THR A 22 -16.46 14.88 32.29
CA THR A 22 -15.04 14.58 32.20
C THR A 22 -14.58 15.12 30.86
N GLU A 23 -13.48 15.84 30.85
CA GLU A 23 -12.87 16.35 29.63
C GLU A 23 -12.67 15.18 28.66
N VAL A 24 -13.34 15.20 27.53
CA VAL A 24 -13.23 14.17 26.50
C VAL A 24 -12.23 14.69 25.47
N THR A 25 -11.03 14.14 25.53
CA THR A 25 -10.02 14.35 24.48
C THR A 25 -10.33 13.43 23.32
N ILE A 26 -10.46 13.99 22.11
CA ILE A 26 -10.63 13.24 20.87
C ILE A 26 -9.34 13.43 20.08
N GLU A 27 -8.63 12.30 19.86
CA GLU A 27 -7.42 12.27 19.03
C GLU A 27 -7.77 11.76 17.63
N ALA A 28 -7.09 12.31 16.61
CA ALA A 28 -7.17 11.81 15.24
C ALA A 28 -6.36 10.51 15.13
N GLY A 29 -6.85 9.59 14.33
CA GLY A 29 -6.09 8.38 13.98
C GLY A 29 -4.91 8.70 13.05
N ASN A 30 -4.02 7.72 12.85
CA ASN A 30 -2.87 7.79 11.99
C ASN A 30 -3.03 6.88 10.75
N LEU A 31 -2.48 7.32 9.62
CA LEU A 31 -2.36 6.55 8.39
C LEU A 31 -1.07 6.99 7.70
N ASP A 32 -0.07 6.12 7.68
CA ASP A 32 1.24 6.43 7.14
C ASP A 32 1.84 5.24 6.38
N VAL A 33 2.67 5.51 5.38
CA VAL A 33 3.42 4.53 4.61
C VAL A 33 4.77 5.09 4.22
N ASN A 34 5.84 4.41 4.64
CA ASN A 34 7.21 4.83 4.39
C ASN A 34 8.02 3.74 3.67
N GLU A 35 8.80 4.10 2.66
CA GLU A 35 9.72 3.18 2.03
C GLU A 35 10.92 2.93 2.96
N VAL A 36 11.16 1.65 3.27
CA VAL A 36 12.34 1.18 3.98
C VAL A 36 13.39 0.81 2.95
N SER A 37 14.39 1.65 2.75
CA SER A 37 15.33 1.64 1.60
C SER A 37 16.36 0.50 1.60
N THR A 38 15.94 -0.74 1.80
CA THR A 38 16.91 -1.85 1.91
C THR A 38 17.02 -2.76 0.69
N GLN A 39 16.07 -2.75 -0.25
CA GLN A 39 16.01 -3.71 -1.36
C GLN A 39 15.69 -3.05 -2.72
N SER A 40 16.49 -2.09 -3.17
CA SER A 40 16.24 -1.40 -4.45
C SER A 40 16.72 -2.15 -5.69
N ALA A 41 17.38 -3.30 -5.56
CA ALA A 41 17.92 -4.05 -6.68
C ALA A 41 16.83 -4.79 -7.45
N VAL A 42 16.89 -4.71 -8.78
CA VAL A 42 16.10 -5.58 -9.66
C VAL A 42 16.72 -6.98 -9.65
N ARG A 43 15.88 -8.01 -9.58
CA ARG A 43 16.30 -9.40 -9.56
C ARG A 43 15.63 -10.19 -10.67
N ASP A 44 16.35 -11.17 -11.19
CA ASP A 44 15.77 -12.19 -12.06
C ASP A 44 14.98 -13.20 -11.21
N VAL A 45 13.71 -13.34 -11.50
CA VAL A 45 12.79 -14.28 -10.83
C VAL A 45 12.13 -15.22 -11.84
N SER A 46 12.76 -15.45 -12.97
CA SER A 46 12.27 -16.32 -14.04
C SER A 46 12.01 -17.74 -13.53
N ALA A 47 10.94 -18.36 -14.02
CA ALA A 47 10.49 -19.68 -13.56
C ALA A 47 11.43 -20.83 -13.93
N ASP A 48 12.27 -20.65 -14.96
CA ASP A 48 13.26 -21.65 -15.38
C ASP A 48 14.43 -21.84 -14.39
N GLY A 49 14.53 -20.94 -13.40
CA GLY A 49 15.47 -21.05 -12.28
C GLY A 49 16.95 -20.90 -12.67
N VAL A 50 17.27 -20.69 -13.94
CA VAL A 50 18.66 -20.62 -14.42
C VAL A 50 19.43 -19.47 -13.78
N ARG A 51 18.74 -18.40 -13.43
CA ARG A 51 19.31 -17.20 -12.77
C ARG A 51 18.52 -16.73 -11.57
N GLY A 52 17.64 -17.57 -11.03
CA GLY A 52 16.69 -17.19 -9.99
C GLY A 52 17.32 -16.43 -8.83
N GLY A 53 16.85 -15.22 -8.59
CA GLY A 53 17.30 -14.35 -7.51
C GLY A 53 18.60 -13.57 -7.76
N THR A 54 19.24 -13.68 -8.93
CA THR A 54 20.43 -12.89 -9.26
C THR A 54 20.06 -11.42 -9.47
N ILE A 55 20.96 -10.52 -9.06
CA ILE A 55 20.80 -9.08 -9.32
C ILE A 55 20.98 -8.82 -10.81
N VAL A 56 20.07 -8.06 -11.39
CA VAL A 56 20.08 -7.60 -12.77
C VAL A 56 20.76 -6.24 -12.86
N ASP A 57 21.76 -6.13 -13.72
CA ASP A 57 22.35 -4.84 -14.08
C ASP A 57 21.60 -4.24 -15.28
N LEU A 58 20.66 -3.35 -15.02
CA LEU A 58 19.81 -2.72 -16.05
C LEU A 58 20.59 -1.98 -17.14
N THR A 59 21.89 -1.69 -16.93
CA THR A 59 22.74 -1.04 -17.93
C THR A 59 23.37 -2.03 -18.91
N LYS A 60 23.52 -3.27 -18.51
CA LYS A 60 24.19 -4.35 -19.29
C LYS A 60 23.26 -5.47 -19.69
N ASP A 61 22.45 -5.93 -18.73
CA ASP A 61 21.56 -7.06 -18.93
C ASP A 61 20.40 -6.70 -19.85
N LYS A 62 19.94 -7.66 -20.62
CA LYS A 62 18.79 -7.53 -21.50
C LYS A 62 17.78 -8.59 -21.18
N ILE A 63 16.54 -8.18 -21.02
CA ILE A 63 15.43 -9.12 -20.84
C ILE A 63 15.13 -9.81 -22.16
N VAL A 64 14.89 -11.11 -22.12
CA VAL A 64 14.52 -11.91 -23.29
C VAL A 64 13.19 -12.63 -23.07
N PRO A 65 12.52 -13.12 -24.14
CA PRO A 65 11.28 -13.86 -24.02
C PRO A 65 11.42 -15.03 -23.03
N GLY A 66 10.49 -15.10 -22.06
CA GLY A 66 10.51 -16.06 -20.95
C GLY A 66 11.08 -15.53 -19.64
N ASP A 67 11.87 -14.46 -19.67
CA ASP A 67 12.40 -13.85 -18.45
C ASP A 67 11.32 -13.12 -17.67
N THR A 68 11.49 -13.13 -16.35
CA THR A 68 10.72 -12.30 -15.41
C THR A 68 11.68 -11.60 -14.45
N TRP A 69 11.70 -10.30 -14.48
CA TRP A 69 12.46 -9.48 -13.55
C TRP A 69 11.54 -8.85 -12.51
N ALA A 70 12.00 -8.71 -11.29
CA ALA A 70 11.24 -8.13 -10.20
C ALA A 70 12.04 -7.08 -9.44
N LYS A 71 11.32 -6.03 -9.01
CA LYS A 71 11.79 -5.05 -8.03
C LYS A 71 10.92 -5.16 -6.79
N ASP A 72 11.56 -5.30 -5.64
CA ASP A 72 10.91 -5.31 -4.34
C ASP A 72 11.04 -3.93 -3.69
N ILE A 73 9.93 -3.42 -3.17
CA ILE A 73 9.83 -2.17 -2.42
C ILE A 73 9.32 -2.55 -1.04
N ALA A 74 10.19 -2.43 -0.05
CA ALA A 74 9.87 -2.72 1.34
C ALA A 74 9.20 -1.49 1.97
N LEU A 75 8.06 -1.68 2.61
CA LEU A 75 7.20 -0.61 3.12
C LEU A 75 6.84 -0.84 4.58
N ASP A 76 7.07 0.16 5.39
CA ASP A 76 6.63 0.30 6.77
C ASP A 76 5.28 1.01 6.76
N VAL A 77 4.27 0.38 7.33
CA VAL A 77 2.87 0.81 7.23
C VAL A 77 2.27 0.98 8.61
N ALA A 78 1.71 2.14 8.89
CA ALA A 78 1.05 2.43 10.15
C ALA A 78 -0.43 2.77 9.96
N LEU A 79 -1.28 2.18 10.81
CA LEU A 79 -2.71 2.48 10.88
C LEU A 79 -3.13 2.56 12.35
N ASP A 80 -3.69 3.69 12.74
CA ASP A 80 -4.34 3.86 14.04
C ASP A 80 -5.74 4.44 13.87
N GLY A 81 -6.67 3.93 14.65
CA GLY A 81 -8.07 4.37 14.66
C GLY A 81 -9.04 3.20 14.75
N LYS A 82 -9.95 3.25 15.70
CA LYS A 82 -10.87 2.15 16.07
C LYS A 82 -11.64 1.54 14.90
N ASN A 83 -11.97 2.33 13.89
CA ASN A 83 -12.74 1.91 12.71
C ASN A 83 -11.98 2.22 11.41
N MET A 84 -10.65 2.28 11.48
CA MET A 84 -9.81 2.52 10.32
C MET A 84 -9.78 1.27 9.45
N VAL A 85 -10.01 1.46 8.16
CA VAL A 85 -9.78 0.48 7.10
C VAL A 85 -9.10 1.21 5.96
N ALA A 86 -8.04 0.62 5.43
CA ALA A 86 -7.30 1.20 4.31
C ALA A 86 -7.08 0.16 3.20
N GLU A 87 -7.00 0.62 1.97
CA GLU A 87 -6.47 -0.13 0.84
C GLU A 87 -5.02 0.26 0.64
N PHE A 88 -4.15 -0.75 0.68
CA PHE A 88 -2.73 -0.66 0.40
C PHE A 88 -2.45 -1.22 -0.99
N GLY A 89 -1.69 -0.52 -1.81
CA GLY A 89 -1.34 -0.93 -3.16
C GLY A 89 -0.35 0.00 -3.83
N ILE A 90 -0.26 -0.07 -5.15
CA ILE A 90 0.53 0.88 -5.95
C ILE A 90 -0.31 2.12 -6.26
N ASP A 91 0.36 3.27 -6.35
CA ASP A 91 -0.24 4.49 -6.90
C ASP A 91 -0.83 4.19 -8.30
N PRO A 92 -2.12 4.48 -8.53
CA PRO A 92 -2.77 4.23 -9.82
C PRO A 92 -2.20 5.05 -10.98
N GLY A 93 -1.32 6.02 -10.71
CA GLY A 93 -0.53 6.73 -11.71
C GLY A 93 0.61 5.92 -12.32
N ALA A 94 1.04 4.82 -11.66
CA ALA A 94 2.11 3.97 -12.16
C ALA A 94 1.72 3.31 -13.49
N LYS A 95 2.52 3.52 -14.52
CA LYS A 95 2.30 2.97 -15.87
C LYS A 95 3.60 2.48 -16.47
N GLY A 96 3.52 1.32 -17.12
CA GLY A 96 4.56 0.90 -18.06
C GLY A 96 4.52 1.74 -19.33
N ALA A 97 5.67 2.09 -19.87
CA ALA A 97 5.81 2.82 -21.11
C ALA A 97 6.96 2.25 -21.94
N GLY A 98 6.95 2.53 -23.24
CA GLY A 98 7.97 2.13 -24.20
C GLY A 98 7.52 1.01 -25.14
N ASP A 99 8.27 0.82 -26.22
CA ASP A 99 7.90 -0.07 -27.32
C ASP A 99 7.95 -1.57 -26.92
N LEU A 100 8.57 -1.92 -25.79
CA LEU A 100 8.60 -3.27 -25.26
C LEU A 100 7.32 -3.61 -24.47
N VAL A 101 6.60 -2.59 -23.98
CA VAL A 101 5.35 -2.79 -23.25
C VAL A 101 4.23 -3.07 -24.23
N ALA A 102 3.52 -4.17 -24.03
CA ALA A 102 2.41 -4.57 -24.88
C ALA A 102 1.40 -5.46 -24.16
N ASP A 103 0.18 -5.46 -24.68
CA ASP A 103 -0.90 -6.36 -24.24
C ASP A 103 -0.63 -7.81 -24.67
N SER A 104 0.08 -7.97 -25.79
CA SER A 104 0.54 -9.26 -26.32
C SER A 104 1.94 -9.12 -26.91
N GLN A 105 2.76 -10.16 -26.78
CA GLN A 105 4.12 -10.20 -27.37
C GLN A 105 5.00 -9.03 -26.88
N GLY A 106 5.35 -9.04 -25.63
CA GLY A 106 6.19 -8.01 -25.01
C GLY A 106 6.26 -8.17 -23.49
N VAL A 107 6.69 -7.10 -22.84
CA VAL A 107 6.73 -7.07 -21.37
C VAL A 107 5.38 -6.66 -20.81
N LYS A 108 4.87 -7.47 -19.88
CA LYS A 108 3.73 -7.16 -19.04
C LYS A 108 4.19 -6.86 -17.62
N PHE A 109 3.61 -5.85 -17.03
CA PHE A 109 3.84 -5.52 -15.63
C PHE A 109 2.74 -6.10 -14.76
N ALA A 110 3.15 -6.69 -13.64
CA ALA A 110 2.24 -7.21 -12.61
C ALA A 110 2.76 -6.84 -11.24
N THR A 111 1.88 -6.87 -10.25
CA THR A 111 2.19 -6.55 -8.87
C THR A 111 1.78 -7.69 -7.95
N GLU A 112 2.59 -7.92 -6.94
CA GLU A 112 2.32 -8.84 -5.84
C GLU A 112 2.62 -8.15 -4.52
N ILE A 113 1.81 -8.40 -3.51
CA ILE A 113 2.01 -7.89 -2.14
C ILE A 113 2.30 -9.08 -1.23
N TYR A 114 3.38 -8.99 -0.46
CA TYR A 114 3.82 -9.99 0.51
C TYR A 114 3.94 -9.40 1.90
N LYS A 115 3.96 -10.25 2.93
CA LYS A 115 4.56 -9.85 4.20
C LYS A 115 6.06 -9.70 4.04
N ALA A 116 6.64 -8.77 4.78
CA ALA A 116 8.09 -8.63 4.89
C ALA A 116 8.65 -9.58 5.96
N ASP A 117 9.86 -10.08 5.73
CA ASP A 117 10.68 -10.68 6.78
C ASP A 117 11.47 -9.61 7.55
N GLU A 118 12.24 -10.00 8.55
CA GLU A 118 13.07 -9.11 9.37
C GLU A 118 14.11 -8.30 8.56
N LYS A 119 14.38 -8.71 7.32
CA LYS A 119 15.32 -8.06 6.41
C LYS A 119 14.62 -7.19 5.35
N GLY A 120 13.30 -7.11 5.40
CA GLY A 120 12.49 -6.42 4.41
C GLY A 120 12.37 -7.18 3.09
N ALA A 121 12.61 -8.50 3.08
CA ALA A 121 12.39 -9.34 1.90
C ALA A 121 11.00 -9.97 1.93
N PRO A 122 10.42 -10.30 0.76
CA PRO A 122 9.11 -10.96 0.70
C PRO A 122 9.17 -12.35 1.32
N THR A 123 8.16 -12.70 2.12
CA THR A 123 8.05 -14.01 2.77
C THR A 123 6.65 -14.59 2.65
N GLY A 124 6.57 -15.92 2.58
CA GLY A 124 5.30 -16.65 2.42
C GLY A 124 4.67 -16.49 1.04
N ASP A 125 3.38 -16.77 0.97
CA ASP A 125 2.60 -16.61 -0.26
C ASP A 125 2.20 -15.15 -0.47
N ALA A 126 1.97 -14.77 -1.73
CA ALA A 126 1.47 -13.44 -2.05
C ALA A 126 0.07 -13.22 -1.45
N LEU A 127 -0.11 -12.14 -0.71
CA LEU A 127 -1.37 -11.75 -0.09
C LEU A 127 -2.36 -11.14 -1.11
N ALA A 128 -1.81 -10.49 -2.13
CA ALA A 128 -2.56 -9.97 -3.26
C ALA A 128 -1.71 -10.01 -4.53
N THR A 129 -2.35 -10.26 -5.67
CA THR A 129 -1.72 -10.31 -6.99
C THR A 129 -2.61 -9.65 -8.03
N GLY A 130 -2.05 -9.04 -9.04
CA GLY A 130 -2.83 -8.45 -10.13
C GLY A 130 -1.98 -7.57 -11.05
N ASP A 131 -2.68 -6.79 -11.87
CA ASP A 131 -2.06 -5.80 -12.72
C ASP A 131 -1.49 -4.62 -11.91
N LEU A 132 -0.61 -3.86 -12.54
CA LEU A 132 0.16 -2.79 -11.88
C LEU A 132 -0.69 -1.86 -11.00
N ALA A 133 -1.83 -1.41 -11.47
CA ALA A 133 -2.67 -0.44 -10.75
C ALA A 133 -3.89 -1.06 -10.04
N SER A 134 -4.14 -2.36 -10.20
CA SER A 134 -5.33 -3.03 -9.65
C SER A 134 -5.07 -3.84 -8.38
N THR A 135 -3.81 -4.13 -8.08
CA THR A 135 -3.43 -4.94 -6.91
C THR A 135 -3.60 -4.12 -5.64
N LYS A 136 -4.49 -4.58 -4.78
CA LYS A 136 -4.79 -3.93 -3.51
C LYS A 136 -4.93 -4.94 -2.40
N LEU A 137 -4.46 -4.57 -1.21
CA LEU A 137 -4.60 -5.32 0.02
C LEU A 137 -5.37 -4.46 1.03
N LYS A 138 -6.43 -5.02 1.60
CA LYS A 138 -7.19 -4.35 2.63
C LYS A 138 -6.51 -4.54 3.98
N LEU A 139 -6.26 -3.44 4.69
CA LEU A 139 -5.60 -3.41 5.99
C LEU A 139 -6.48 -2.75 7.05
N THR A 140 -6.30 -3.21 8.27
CA THR A 140 -6.90 -2.66 9.48
C THR A 140 -5.82 -2.44 10.54
N PRO A 141 -6.08 -1.70 11.64
CA PRO A 141 -5.13 -1.53 12.74
C PRO A 141 -4.71 -2.82 13.46
N LYS A 142 -5.27 -3.97 13.08
CA LYS A 142 -4.85 -5.29 13.60
C LYS A 142 -3.74 -5.91 12.77
N ASP A 143 -3.51 -5.40 11.57
CA ASP A 143 -2.58 -5.97 10.59
C ASP A 143 -1.20 -5.31 10.65
N VAL A 144 -1.11 -4.11 11.22
CA VAL A 144 0.08 -3.25 11.31
C VAL A 144 0.15 -2.51 12.64
N SER A 145 1.25 -1.83 12.90
CA SER A 145 1.45 -0.98 14.07
C SER A 145 0.68 0.35 13.97
N ALA A 146 0.49 1.04 15.08
CA ALA A 146 -0.11 2.37 15.12
C ALA A 146 0.82 3.46 14.55
N ASP A 147 2.13 3.26 14.68
CA ASP A 147 3.18 4.16 14.20
C ASP A 147 4.19 3.37 13.36
N THR A 148 4.85 4.04 12.42
CA THR A 148 5.97 3.49 11.66
C THR A 148 7.20 3.34 12.56
N ASP A 149 7.91 2.21 12.47
CA ASP A 149 9.05 1.89 13.32
C ASP A 149 10.38 1.72 12.54
N GLY A 150 10.34 1.98 11.23
CA GLY A 150 11.49 1.84 10.32
C GLY A 150 11.73 0.41 9.86
N LYS A 151 10.84 -0.53 10.17
CA LYS A 151 10.88 -1.91 9.68
C LYS A 151 9.77 -2.14 8.68
N ALA A 152 10.05 -2.91 7.66
CA ALA A 152 9.05 -3.22 6.65
C ALA A 152 8.02 -4.22 7.18
N ASP A 153 6.74 -3.90 7.03
CA ASP A 153 5.61 -4.81 7.27
C ASP A 153 5.24 -5.59 6.02
N TYR A 154 5.36 -4.92 4.88
CA TYR A 154 4.99 -5.46 3.57
C TYR A 154 6.06 -5.21 2.52
N VAL A 155 6.07 -6.09 1.53
CA VAL A 155 6.86 -5.92 0.31
C VAL A 155 5.91 -5.84 -0.87
N LEU A 156 6.03 -4.76 -1.60
CA LEU A 156 5.39 -4.56 -2.88
C LEU A 156 6.36 -5.01 -3.97
N ARG A 157 6.09 -6.16 -4.60
CA ARG A 157 6.89 -6.69 -5.70
C ARG A 157 6.28 -6.28 -7.03
N VAL A 158 7.04 -5.58 -7.84
CA VAL A 158 6.67 -5.26 -9.21
C VAL A 158 7.45 -6.16 -10.16
N LYS A 159 6.74 -6.90 -10.98
CA LYS A 159 7.30 -7.81 -11.97
C LYS A 159 7.18 -7.24 -13.38
N ALA A 160 8.23 -7.47 -14.17
CA ALA A 160 8.25 -7.28 -15.60
C ALA A 160 8.47 -8.64 -16.24
N ALA A 161 7.42 -9.24 -16.81
CA ALA A 161 7.47 -10.55 -17.45
C ALA A 161 7.45 -10.38 -18.96
N PHE A 162 8.47 -10.87 -19.65
CA PHE A 162 8.51 -10.89 -21.11
C PHE A 162 7.82 -12.16 -21.61
N ASP A 163 6.78 -11.96 -22.43
CA ASP A 163 6.01 -13.07 -22.97
C ASP A 163 6.93 -14.06 -23.72
N LYS A 164 6.94 -15.32 -23.24
CA LYS A 164 7.79 -16.39 -23.80
C LYS A 164 7.45 -16.77 -25.24
N ASP A 165 6.22 -16.51 -25.66
CA ASP A 165 5.71 -16.81 -27.00
C ASP A 165 5.91 -15.63 -27.98
N THR A 166 6.68 -14.62 -27.58
CA THR A 166 7.08 -13.53 -28.48
C THR A 166 8.00 -14.07 -29.58
N PRO A 167 7.62 -14.00 -30.86
CA PRO A 167 8.43 -14.55 -31.94
C PRO A 167 9.78 -13.84 -32.10
N ASP A 168 10.73 -14.56 -32.70
CA ASP A 168 12.06 -14.03 -33.01
C ASP A 168 12.01 -12.67 -33.72
N GLN A 169 12.86 -11.74 -33.29
CA GLN A 169 13.01 -10.37 -33.80
C GLN A 169 11.85 -9.41 -33.56
N VAL A 170 10.73 -9.87 -32.98
CA VAL A 170 9.71 -8.94 -32.50
C VAL A 170 10.24 -8.23 -31.25
N ARG A 171 10.15 -6.89 -31.22
CA ARG A 171 10.60 -6.03 -30.14
C ARG A 171 12.09 -6.08 -29.80
N VAL A 172 12.93 -6.54 -30.72
CA VAL A 172 14.40 -6.45 -30.60
C VAL A 172 14.80 -4.98 -30.46
N LYS A 173 15.67 -4.68 -29.49
CA LYS A 173 16.11 -3.33 -29.10
C LYS A 173 15.00 -2.42 -28.56
N ALA A 174 13.77 -2.90 -28.39
CA ALA A 174 12.73 -2.15 -27.73
C ALA A 174 13.05 -1.94 -26.23
N THR A 175 12.49 -0.90 -25.65
CA THR A 175 12.68 -0.56 -24.23
C THR A 175 11.36 -0.56 -23.48
N ALA A 176 11.40 -0.96 -22.22
CA ALA A 176 10.33 -0.77 -21.27
C ALA A 176 10.82 0.12 -20.14
N LYS A 177 9.97 1.05 -19.73
CA LYS A 177 10.20 1.90 -18.57
C LYS A 177 9.03 1.76 -17.63
N LEU A 178 9.32 1.73 -16.36
CA LEU A 178 8.34 1.82 -15.31
C LEU A 178 8.75 3.02 -14.45
N ALA A 179 7.98 4.09 -14.55
CA ALA A 179 8.24 5.34 -13.84
C ALA A 179 7.41 5.40 -12.55
N ASP A 180 7.94 6.07 -11.55
CA ASP A 180 7.24 6.56 -10.35
C ASP A 180 6.36 5.51 -9.65
N ILE A 181 6.97 4.37 -9.31
CA ILE A 181 6.28 3.36 -8.49
C ILE A 181 6.41 3.80 -7.04
N SER A 182 5.29 4.06 -6.41
CA SER A 182 5.20 4.29 -4.98
C SER A 182 4.11 3.40 -4.36
N GLY A 183 4.31 3.00 -3.12
CA GLY A 183 3.25 2.42 -2.31
C GLY A 183 2.24 3.51 -1.94
N GLN A 184 0.97 3.16 -1.97
CA GLN A 184 -0.11 4.05 -1.57
C GLN A 184 -1.01 3.39 -0.54
N LEU A 185 -1.45 4.17 0.43
CA LEU A 185 -2.39 3.77 1.46
C LEU A 185 -3.58 4.73 1.43
N ILE A 186 -4.76 4.21 1.15
CA ILE A 186 -5.97 5.02 1.03
C ILE A 186 -6.99 4.56 2.06
N GLN A 187 -7.42 5.45 2.93
CA GLN A 187 -8.54 5.16 3.82
C GLN A 187 -9.81 4.90 3.01
N ILE A 188 -10.47 3.81 3.33
CA ILE A 188 -11.79 3.48 2.77
C ILE A 188 -12.82 3.43 3.89
N ARG A 189 -14.08 3.76 3.55
CA ARG A 189 -15.22 3.55 4.43
C ARG A 189 -16.18 2.59 3.73
N GLU A 190 -16.44 1.47 4.36
CA GLU A 190 -17.49 0.58 3.88
C GLU A 190 -18.84 1.22 4.18
N ALA A 191 -19.66 1.40 3.15
CA ALA A 191 -21.06 1.70 3.33
C ALA A 191 -21.72 0.48 4.02
N LYS A 192 -22.43 0.74 5.11
CA LYS A 192 -23.23 -0.30 5.78
C LYS A 192 -24.46 -0.64 4.95
#